data_d7a6352a56bc1fbd06c150c15615a67f
#
_entry.id   d7a6352a56bc1fbd06c150c15615a67f
#
_cell.length_a   1.000
_cell.length_b   1.000
_cell.length_c   1.000
_cell.angle_alpha   90.00
_cell.angle_beta   90.00
_cell.angle_gamma   90.00
#
_symmetry.space_group_name_H-M   'P 1'
#
loop_
_entity.id
_entity.type
_entity.pdbx_description
1 polymer ?
#
loop_
_entity_poly.entity_id
_entity_poly.type
_entity_poly.pdbx_seq_one_letter_code
_entity_poly.pdbx_strand_id
1 'polypeptide(L)'
;MACLTTNINTHSEQYQENYRSMASLVDQLYTVTAQIEDGGGEKAREHQQKKGKLPVRERILALLDPGSSFLEIGQFAGWDVYPDYVPCAGVVAGVGVVDGTECMIVANDVTVKGGSYYPLTVKKHLRAQEIAEKCQLPCVYLVDSGGANLPRQDEVFPDKDHFGRIFYNQARMSAKGIPQIAVVMGLCTAGGAYVPAMCDVSIIVKEQGTIFLAGPPLVKAATGEEVSAEDLGGADVHCRTSGVADYYAENDHHALELARQAVSQINHLKPV
;
A
#
# COMPACT_ATOMS: atom_id res chain seq x y z
N MET A 1 27.34 10.57 -35.14
CA MET A 1 26.21 9.64 -34.93
C MET A 1 25.31 9.73 -36.16
N ALA A 2 24.92 8.60 -36.75
CA ALA A 2 23.93 8.58 -37.84
C ALA A 2 22.53 8.88 -37.24
N CYS A 3 21.88 9.96 -37.72
CA CYS A 3 20.50 10.23 -37.36
C CYS A 3 19.58 9.28 -38.14
N LEU A 4 18.67 8.62 -37.43
CA LEU A 4 17.60 7.86 -38.08
C LEU A 4 16.63 8.88 -38.71
N THR A 5 16.41 8.74 -40.02
CA THR A 5 15.43 9.56 -40.73
C THR A 5 14.12 8.80 -40.85
N THR A 6 13.01 9.54 -40.82
CA THR A 6 11.66 8.94 -41.02
C THR A 6 11.11 9.35 -42.39
N ASN A 7 10.41 8.41 -43.03
CA ASN A 7 9.66 8.63 -44.27
C ASN A 7 8.15 8.79 -44.01
N ILE A 8 7.75 8.98 -42.76
CA ILE A 8 6.34 9.14 -42.38
C ILE A 8 5.81 10.46 -42.92
N ASN A 9 4.74 10.39 -43.72
CA ASN A 9 3.99 11.55 -44.15
C ASN A 9 2.84 11.84 -43.18
N THR A 10 3.05 12.81 -42.28
CA THR A 10 2.07 13.21 -41.26
C THR A 10 0.78 13.83 -41.84
N HIS A 11 0.78 14.19 -43.13
CA HIS A 11 -0.38 14.76 -43.83
C HIS A 11 -1.18 13.73 -44.63
N SER A 12 -0.74 12.46 -44.68
CA SER A 12 -1.49 11.40 -45.31
C SER A 12 -2.78 11.07 -44.54
N GLU A 13 -3.84 10.72 -45.27
CA GLU A 13 -5.12 10.28 -44.67
C GLU A 13 -4.92 9.14 -43.69
N GLN A 14 -4.12 8.14 -44.06
CA GLN A 14 -3.78 7.01 -43.21
C GLN A 14 -3.11 7.43 -41.89
N TYR A 15 -2.16 8.38 -41.93
CA TYR A 15 -1.54 8.88 -40.71
C TYR A 15 -2.56 9.60 -39.83
N GLN A 16 -3.40 10.45 -40.40
CA GLN A 16 -4.40 11.22 -39.67
C GLN A 16 -5.47 10.32 -39.03
N GLU A 17 -5.87 9.25 -39.71
CA GLU A 17 -6.80 8.27 -39.17
C GLU A 17 -6.17 7.49 -38.00
N ASN A 18 -4.94 6.98 -38.17
CA ASN A 18 -4.20 6.29 -37.12
C ASN A 18 -3.96 7.20 -35.90
N TYR A 19 -3.63 8.48 -36.13
CA TYR A 19 -3.44 9.46 -35.07
C TYR A 19 -4.71 9.68 -34.25
N ARG A 20 -5.87 9.88 -34.92
CA ARG A 20 -7.16 10.06 -34.24
C ARG A 20 -7.54 8.83 -33.43
N SER A 21 -7.35 7.64 -34.00
CA SER A 21 -7.62 6.38 -33.30
C SER A 21 -6.74 6.24 -32.04
N MET A 22 -5.45 6.48 -32.15
CA MET A 22 -4.52 6.42 -31.02
C MET A 22 -4.82 7.50 -29.98
N ALA A 23 -5.10 8.73 -30.39
CA ALA A 23 -5.47 9.81 -29.47
C ALA A 23 -6.72 9.45 -28.65
N SER A 24 -7.74 8.87 -29.29
CA SER A 24 -8.95 8.40 -28.60
C SER A 24 -8.65 7.32 -27.54
N LEU A 25 -7.74 6.37 -27.84
CA LEU A 25 -7.33 5.35 -26.89
C LEU A 25 -6.55 5.96 -25.70
N VAL A 26 -5.70 6.93 -25.98
CA VAL A 26 -4.94 7.65 -24.93
C VAL A 26 -5.89 8.46 -24.03
N ASP A 27 -6.90 9.13 -24.61
CA ASP A 27 -7.89 9.86 -23.83
C ASP A 27 -8.73 8.93 -22.93
N GLN A 28 -9.10 7.75 -23.45
CA GLN A 28 -9.75 6.72 -22.64
C GLN A 28 -8.84 6.25 -21.49
N LEU A 29 -7.55 6.01 -21.77
CA LEU A 29 -6.57 5.63 -20.76
C LEU A 29 -6.50 6.68 -19.63
N TYR A 30 -6.37 7.95 -19.95
CA TYR A 30 -6.33 9.04 -18.97
C TYR A 30 -7.63 9.12 -18.15
N THR A 31 -8.78 8.94 -18.80
CA THR A 31 -10.08 8.93 -18.12
C THR A 31 -10.17 7.82 -17.08
N VAL A 32 -9.78 6.61 -17.45
CA VAL A 32 -9.78 5.46 -16.52
C VAL A 32 -8.75 5.65 -15.41
N THR A 33 -7.56 6.17 -15.74
CA THR A 33 -6.52 6.50 -14.77
C THR A 33 -7.05 7.44 -13.69
N ALA A 34 -7.70 8.55 -14.10
CA ALA A 34 -8.27 9.50 -13.15
C ALA A 34 -9.36 8.87 -12.26
N GLN A 35 -10.20 7.98 -12.81
CA GLN A 35 -11.20 7.25 -12.03
C GLN A 35 -10.55 6.31 -11.00
N ILE A 36 -9.46 5.63 -11.38
CA ILE A 36 -8.71 4.76 -10.47
C ILE A 36 -8.05 5.57 -9.35
N GLU A 37 -7.51 6.74 -9.67
CA GLU A 37 -6.87 7.63 -8.69
C GLU A 37 -7.85 8.22 -7.68
N ASP A 38 -9.13 8.29 -8.03
CA ASP A 38 -10.22 8.70 -7.14
C ASP A 38 -10.48 7.68 -6.00
N GLY A 39 -9.95 6.46 -6.13
CA GLY A 39 -10.07 5.40 -5.13
C GLY A 39 -11.53 5.00 -4.89
N GLY A 40 -11.97 4.99 -3.63
CA GLY A 40 -13.35 4.72 -3.23
C GLY A 40 -14.34 5.87 -3.47
N GLY A 41 -13.87 6.96 -4.11
CA GLY A 41 -14.64 8.15 -4.45
C GLY A 41 -14.65 9.23 -3.38
N GLU A 42 -15.17 10.40 -3.75
CA GLU A 42 -15.11 11.63 -2.94
C GLU A 42 -15.68 11.45 -1.52
N LYS A 43 -16.87 10.84 -1.39
CA LYS A 43 -17.51 10.63 -0.07
C LYS A 43 -16.64 9.78 0.88
N ALA A 44 -15.97 8.78 0.34
CA ALA A 44 -15.10 7.92 1.15
C ALA A 44 -13.83 8.67 1.58
N ARG A 45 -13.25 9.50 0.70
CA ARG A 45 -12.12 10.37 1.03
C ARG A 45 -12.48 11.41 2.09
N GLU A 46 -13.61 12.13 1.91
CA GLU A 46 -14.10 13.09 2.92
C GLU A 46 -14.29 12.43 4.30
N HIS A 47 -14.80 11.19 4.32
CA HIS A 47 -14.96 10.46 5.57
C HIS A 47 -13.62 10.20 6.26
N GLN A 48 -12.55 9.89 5.52
CA GLN A 48 -11.21 9.74 6.08
C GLN A 48 -10.63 11.06 6.56
N GLN A 49 -10.79 12.12 5.78
CA GLN A 49 -10.32 13.46 6.15
C GLN A 49 -11.00 13.98 7.43
N LYS A 50 -12.31 13.74 7.61
CA LYS A 50 -13.04 14.06 8.86
C LYS A 50 -12.50 13.30 10.08
N LYS A 51 -11.81 12.17 9.88
CA LYS A 51 -11.10 11.43 10.94
C LYS A 51 -9.65 11.90 11.14
N GLY A 52 -9.22 12.94 10.45
CA GLY A 52 -7.84 13.43 10.50
C GLY A 52 -6.83 12.58 9.73
N LYS A 53 -7.30 11.69 8.86
CA LYS A 53 -6.44 10.81 8.04
C LYS A 53 -6.17 11.43 6.68
N LEU A 54 -4.94 11.29 6.20
CA LEU A 54 -4.59 11.62 4.82
C LEU A 54 -5.11 10.54 3.85
N PRO A 55 -5.59 10.91 2.66
CA PRO A 55 -5.81 9.98 1.55
C PRO A 55 -4.52 9.23 1.19
N VAL A 56 -4.65 8.00 0.68
CA VAL A 56 -3.50 7.11 0.42
C VAL A 56 -2.43 7.74 -0.47
N ARG A 57 -2.84 8.46 -1.54
CA ARG A 57 -1.88 9.11 -2.44
C ARG A 57 -1.19 10.31 -1.81
N GLU A 58 -1.87 11.04 -0.93
CA GLU A 58 -1.27 12.11 -0.14
C GLU A 58 -0.27 11.57 0.89
N ARG A 59 -0.56 10.40 1.52
CA ARG A 59 0.40 9.69 2.39
C ARG A 59 1.68 9.36 1.61
N ILE A 60 1.55 8.82 0.40
CA ILE A 60 2.71 8.49 -0.45
C ILE A 60 3.48 9.76 -0.81
N LEU A 61 2.80 10.81 -1.27
CA LEU A 61 3.45 12.08 -1.62
C LEU A 61 4.20 12.73 -0.45
N ALA A 62 3.62 12.65 0.76
CA ALA A 62 4.26 13.18 1.97
C ALA A 62 5.46 12.32 2.44
N LEU A 63 5.48 11.02 2.09
CA LEU A 63 6.61 10.14 2.38
C LEU A 63 7.79 10.37 1.44
N LEU A 64 7.51 10.67 0.17
CA LEU A 64 8.52 10.83 -0.89
C LEU A 64 9.35 12.10 -0.72
N ASP A 65 10.54 12.10 -1.31
CA ASP A 65 11.36 13.30 -1.41
C ASP A 65 10.69 14.31 -2.33
N PRO A 66 10.70 15.61 -1.96
CA PRO A 66 10.09 16.65 -2.77
C PRO A 66 10.64 16.65 -4.21
N GLY A 67 9.71 16.58 -5.19
CA GLY A 67 10.05 16.57 -6.61
C GLY A 67 10.56 15.24 -7.16
N SER A 68 10.66 14.19 -6.34
CA SER A 68 10.98 12.84 -6.82
C SER A 68 9.76 12.21 -7.52
N SER A 69 10.04 11.32 -8.48
CA SER A 69 9.01 10.58 -9.19
C SER A 69 8.56 9.35 -8.39
N PHE A 70 7.28 9.01 -8.51
CA PHE A 70 6.73 7.73 -8.04
C PHE A 70 6.41 6.83 -9.24
N LEU A 71 7.10 5.70 -9.35
CA LEU A 71 6.83 4.69 -10.37
C LEU A 71 5.77 3.72 -9.85
N GLU A 72 4.50 4.05 -10.07
CA GLU A 72 3.38 3.18 -9.67
C GLU A 72 3.34 1.91 -10.52
N ILE A 73 3.11 0.77 -9.87
CA ILE A 73 2.98 -0.54 -10.53
C ILE A 73 1.55 -1.06 -10.41
N GLY A 74 1.06 -1.71 -11.47
CA GLY A 74 -0.25 -2.36 -11.46
C GLY A 74 -1.41 -1.41 -11.15
N GLN A 75 -1.39 -0.17 -11.64
CA GLN A 75 -2.43 0.85 -11.40
C GLN A 75 -3.82 0.36 -11.82
N PHE A 76 -3.92 -0.40 -12.90
CA PHE A 76 -5.17 -0.96 -13.41
C PHE A 76 -5.59 -2.30 -12.78
N ALA A 77 -4.85 -2.79 -11.78
CA ALA A 77 -5.22 -4.04 -11.10
C ALA A 77 -6.61 -3.90 -10.44
N GLY A 78 -7.45 -4.92 -10.65
CA GLY A 78 -8.82 -4.93 -10.11
C GLY A 78 -9.84 -4.10 -10.86
N TRP A 79 -9.41 -3.26 -11.82
CA TRP A 79 -10.33 -2.50 -12.65
C TRP A 79 -11.24 -3.42 -13.46
N ASP A 80 -12.56 -3.29 -13.30
CA ASP A 80 -13.59 -4.07 -14.02
C ASP A 80 -13.42 -5.61 -13.96
N VAL A 81 -12.78 -6.11 -12.88
CA VAL A 81 -12.55 -7.56 -12.69
C VAL A 81 -13.59 -8.17 -11.76
N TYR A 82 -14.07 -7.42 -10.79
CA TYR A 82 -15.01 -7.88 -9.78
C TYR A 82 -16.38 -7.22 -9.97
N PRO A 83 -17.47 -7.85 -9.49
CA PRO A 83 -18.76 -7.17 -9.36
C PRO A 83 -18.70 -5.92 -8.48
N ASP A 84 -17.76 -5.92 -7.52
CA ASP A 84 -17.41 -4.79 -6.66
C ASP A 84 -16.48 -3.83 -7.38
N TYR A 85 -16.60 -2.54 -7.09
CA TYR A 85 -15.64 -1.53 -7.53
C TYR A 85 -14.39 -1.59 -6.64
N VAL A 86 -13.29 -2.10 -7.19
CA VAL A 86 -12.02 -2.31 -6.49
C VAL A 86 -10.85 -1.74 -7.32
N PRO A 87 -10.82 -0.41 -7.53
CA PRO A 87 -9.77 0.23 -8.31
C PRO A 87 -8.41 0.03 -7.66
N CYS A 88 -7.36 -0.05 -8.50
CA CYS A 88 -5.99 -0.27 -8.05
C CYS A 88 -5.80 -1.51 -7.17
N ALA A 89 -6.79 -2.46 -7.20
CA ALA A 89 -6.89 -3.59 -6.28
C ALA A 89 -6.89 -3.19 -4.79
N GLY A 90 -7.34 -1.99 -4.43
CA GLY A 90 -7.37 -1.49 -3.05
C GLY A 90 -6.00 -1.25 -2.42
N VAL A 91 -4.92 -1.27 -3.21
CA VAL A 91 -3.56 -1.01 -2.74
C VAL A 91 -2.76 -0.24 -3.79
N VAL A 92 -2.16 0.88 -3.42
CA VAL A 92 -1.23 1.62 -4.26
C VAL A 92 0.18 1.10 -3.98
N ALA A 93 0.89 0.66 -5.01
CA ALA A 93 2.25 0.15 -4.86
C ALA A 93 3.16 0.72 -5.95
N GLY A 94 4.42 0.96 -5.61
CA GLY A 94 5.39 1.51 -6.56
C GLY A 94 6.75 1.79 -5.93
N VAL A 95 7.67 2.25 -6.76
CA VAL A 95 9.01 2.65 -6.34
C VAL A 95 9.09 4.17 -6.26
N GLY A 96 9.62 4.68 -5.17
CA GLY A 96 9.86 6.10 -4.97
C GLY A 96 11.08 6.34 -4.11
N VAL A 97 11.54 7.59 -4.05
CA VAL A 97 12.72 7.98 -3.27
C VAL A 97 12.27 8.53 -1.92
N VAL A 98 12.80 7.97 -0.84
CA VAL A 98 12.56 8.38 0.54
C VAL A 98 13.92 8.64 1.19
N ASP A 99 14.16 9.87 1.58
CA ASP A 99 15.45 10.32 2.16
C ASP A 99 16.66 9.84 1.35
N GLY A 100 16.61 10.09 0.03
CA GLY A 100 17.69 9.72 -0.90
C GLY A 100 17.76 8.22 -1.25
N THR A 101 16.92 7.37 -0.66
CA THR A 101 16.94 5.91 -0.87
C THR A 101 15.72 5.47 -1.71
N GLU A 102 15.97 4.71 -2.79
CA GLU A 102 14.90 4.06 -3.54
C GLU A 102 14.22 2.98 -2.69
N CYS A 103 12.92 3.12 -2.46
CA CYS A 103 12.12 2.21 -1.66
C CYS A 103 10.94 1.65 -2.47
N MET A 104 10.56 0.42 -2.20
CA MET A 104 9.26 -0.12 -2.59
C MET A 104 8.22 0.34 -1.56
N ILE A 105 7.20 1.05 -1.99
CA ILE A 105 6.09 1.53 -1.16
C ILE A 105 4.87 0.69 -1.47
N VAL A 106 4.19 0.20 -0.43
CA VAL A 106 2.92 -0.54 -0.54
C VAL A 106 1.93 0.09 0.44
N ALA A 107 0.91 0.75 -0.06
CA ALA A 107 -0.03 1.54 0.72
C ALA A 107 -1.47 1.05 0.54
N ASN A 108 -2.15 0.65 1.60
CA ASN A 108 -3.55 0.27 1.56
C ASN A 108 -4.44 1.50 1.33
N ASP A 109 -5.38 1.40 0.42
CA ASP A 109 -6.44 2.38 0.24
C ASP A 109 -7.70 1.96 1.02
N VAL A 110 -7.84 2.50 2.22
CA VAL A 110 -8.99 2.21 3.08
C VAL A 110 -10.32 2.70 2.49
N THR A 111 -10.29 3.63 1.53
CA THR A 111 -11.49 4.10 0.82
C THR A 111 -12.07 3.01 -0.08
N VAL A 112 -11.24 2.07 -0.51
CA VAL A 112 -11.62 0.92 -1.33
C VAL A 112 -11.93 -0.28 -0.42
N LYS A 113 -13.21 -0.55 -0.20
CA LYS A 113 -13.68 -1.71 0.59
C LYS A 113 -13.00 -1.86 1.96
N GLY A 114 -12.70 -0.73 2.64
CA GLY A 114 -12.05 -0.75 3.95
C GLY A 114 -10.61 -1.27 3.93
N GLY A 115 -9.92 -1.17 2.82
CA GLY A 115 -8.55 -1.69 2.65
C GLY A 115 -8.48 -3.22 2.69
N SER A 116 -9.60 -3.93 2.45
CA SER A 116 -9.61 -5.39 2.48
C SER A 116 -8.89 -6.00 1.27
N TYR A 117 -8.22 -7.13 1.51
CA TYR A 117 -7.46 -7.85 0.49
C TYR A 117 -8.36 -8.75 -0.35
N TYR A 118 -8.53 -8.41 -1.60
CA TYR A 118 -9.08 -9.24 -2.66
C TYR A 118 -7.96 -10.13 -3.25
N PRO A 119 -8.27 -11.14 -4.07
CA PRO A 119 -7.24 -11.98 -4.70
C PRO A 119 -6.21 -11.17 -5.50
N LEU A 120 -6.63 -10.14 -6.25
CA LEU A 120 -5.71 -9.27 -6.99
C LEU A 120 -4.93 -8.30 -6.08
N THR A 121 -5.46 -7.92 -4.92
CA THR A 121 -4.71 -7.17 -3.91
C THR A 121 -3.51 -7.98 -3.43
N VAL A 122 -3.73 -9.26 -3.12
CA VAL A 122 -2.65 -10.19 -2.73
C VAL A 122 -1.62 -10.32 -3.84
N LYS A 123 -2.04 -10.59 -5.08
CA LYS A 123 -1.13 -10.73 -6.23
C LYS A 123 -0.30 -9.46 -6.47
N LYS A 124 -0.91 -8.28 -6.35
CA LYS A 124 -0.22 -7.00 -6.50
C LYS A 124 0.81 -6.78 -5.39
N HIS A 125 0.45 -7.07 -4.14
CA HIS A 125 1.38 -6.98 -3.01
C HIS A 125 2.56 -7.94 -3.18
N LEU A 126 2.30 -9.20 -3.53
CA LEU A 126 3.35 -10.18 -3.81
C LEU A 126 4.26 -9.74 -4.96
N ARG A 127 3.70 -9.14 -6.02
CA ARG A 127 4.48 -8.61 -7.13
C ARG A 127 5.37 -7.45 -6.71
N ALA A 128 4.88 -6.56 -5.84
CA ALA A 128 5.67 -5.48 -5.26
C ALA A 128 6.86 -6.04 -4.46
N GLN A 129 6.62 -7.04 -3.60
CA GLN A 129 7.68 -7.69 -2.84
C GLN A 129 8.69 -8.42 -3.74
N GLU A 130 8.23 -9.09 -4.80
CA GLU A 130 9.13 -9.73 -5.77
C GLU A 130 10.07 -8.72 -6.44
N ILE A 131 9.54 -7.57 -6.85
CA ILE A 131 10.33 -6.48 -7.43
C ILE A 131 11.31 -5.94 -6.38
N ALA A 132 10.84 -5.68 -5.16
CA ALA A 132 11.69 -5.21 -4.08
C ALA A 132 12.85 -6.18 -3.78
N GLU A 133 12.58 -7.47 -3.70
CA GLU A 133 13.59 -8.50 -3.47
C GLU A 133 14.63 -8.55 -4.61
N LYS A 134 14.18 -8.55 -5.87
CA LYS A 134 15.07 -8.59 -7.04
C LYS A 134 15.92 -7.32 -7.21
N CYS A 135 15.35 -6.18 -6.88
CA CYS A 135 16.02 -4.88 -6.98
C CYS A 135 16.70 -4.45 -5.68
N GLN A 136 16.65 -5.27 -4.63
CA GLN A 136 17.21 -4.99 -3.30
C GLN A 136 16.69 -3.64 -2.75
N LEU A 137 15.38 -3.42 -2.82
CA LEU A 137 14.76 -2.19 -2.34
C LEU A 137 14.20 -2.38 -0.93
N PRO A 138 14.52 -1.51 0.04
CA PRO A 138 13.78 -1.43 1.30
C PRO A 138 12.28 -1.31 1.04
N CYS A 139 11.45 -1.95 1.87
CA CYS A 139 10.00 -1.88 1.75
C CYS A 139 9.40 -0.98 2.82
N VAL A 140 8.51 -0.06 2.41
CA VAL A 140 7.70 0.75 3.32
C VAL A 140 6.23 0.41 3.11
N TYR A 141 5.60 -0.13 4.16
CA TYR A 141 4.18 -0.51 4.16
C TYR A 141 3.36 0.53 4.90
N LEU A 142 2.49 1.27 4.21
CA LEU A 142 1.51 2.17 4.82
C LEU A 142 0.21 1.39 5.04
N VAL A 143 0.02 0.89 6.28
CA VAL A 143 -1.01 -0.10 6.58
C VAL A 143 -2.28 0.55 7.10
N ASP A 144 -3.39 0.29 6.41
CA ASP A 144 -4.75 0.67 6.82
C ASP A 144 -5.73 -0.35 6.20
N SER A 145 -5.82 -1.55 6.80
CA SER A 145 -6.49 -2.71 6.21
C SER A 145 -7.37 -3.46 7.19
N GLY A 146 -8.58 -3.75 6.77
CA GLY A 146 -9.51 -4.65 7.47
C GLY A 146 -9.15 -6.14 7.37
N GLY A 147 -8.02 -6.50 6.73
CA GLY A 147 -7.61 -7.89 6.52
C GLY A 147 -8.16 -8.48 5.21
N ALA A 148 -8.32 -9.80 5.14
CA ALA A 148 -8.79 -10.48 3.93
C ALA A 148 -10.27 -10.25 3.65
N ASN A 149 -10.65 -10.18 2.37
CA ASN A 149 -12.04 -10.20 1.95
C ASN A 149 -12.63 -11.59 2.19
N LEU A 150 -13.42 -11.74 3.26
CA LEU A 150 -13.97 -13.03 3.70
C LEU A 150 -14.88 -13.72 2.67
N PRO A 151 -15.73 -13.02 1.88
CA PRO A 151 -16.49 -13.66 0.83
C PRO A 151 -15.65 -14.34 -0.26
N ARG A 152 -14.36 -14.03 -0.36
CA ARG A 152 -13.40 -14.60 -1.33
C ARG A 152 -12.22 -15.29 -0.64
N GLN A 153 -12.42 -15.78 0.57
CA GLN A 153 -11.34 -16.39 1.35
C GLN A 153 -10.74 -17.64 0.69
N ASP A 154 -11.51 -18.35 -0.09
CA ASP A 154 -11.08 -19.51 -0.89
C ASP A 154 -10.04 -19.14 -1.98
N GLU A 155 -10.06 -17.90 -2.47
CA GLU A 155 -9.09 -17.38 -3.42
C GLU A 155 -7.94 -16.57 -2.76
N VAL A 156 -8.00 -16.36 -1.43
CA VAL A 156 -7.05 -15.52 -0.70
C VAL A 156 -6.12 -16.34 0.21
N PHE A 157 -6.58 -17.45 0.79
CA PHE A 157 -5.80 -18.19 1.80
C PHE A 157 -5.15 -19.50 1.35
N PRO A 158 -5.79 -20.37 0.53
CA PRO A 158 -5.46 -21.81 0.52
C PRO A 158 -4.18 -22.20 -0.24
N ASP A 159 -3.55 -21.31 -1.01
CA ASP A 159 -2.38 -21.65 -1.82
C ASP A 159 -1.11 -20.92 -1.35
N LYS A 160 0.04 -21.43 -1.77
CA LYS A 160 1.39 -20.93 -1.41
C LYS A 160 1.64 -19.48 -1.85
N ASP A 161 1.03 -19.02 -2.94
CA ASP A 161 1.17 -17.67 -3.47
C ASP A 161 -0.06 -16.78 -3.13
N HIS A 162 -0.71 -17.08 -2.02
CA HIS A 162 -1.80 -16.35 -1.42
C HIS A 162 -1.32 -15.45 -0.26
N PHE A 163 -2.24 -15.02 0.59
CA PHE A 163 -2.01 -14.01 1.62
C PHE A 163 -0.84 -14.34 2.55
N GLY A 164 -0.72 -15.60 2.96
CA GLY A 164 0.39 -16.05 3.81
C GLY A 164 1.78 -15.89 3.17
N ARG A 165 1.87 -15.82 1.86
CA ARG A 165 3.13 -15.59 1.15
C ARG A 165 3.70 -14.20 1.41
N ILE A 166 2.87 -13.20 1.69
CA ILE A 166 3.31 -11.85 2.06
C ILE A 166 4.25 -11.92 3.27
N PHE A 167 3.86 -12.64 4.30
CA PHE A 167 4.63 -12.77 5.55
C PHE A 167 5.92 -13.57 5.34
N TYR A 168 5.83 -14.65 4.57
CA TYR A 168 7.01 -15.42 4.19
C TYR A 168 8.03 -14.54 3.46
N ASN A 169 7.58 -13.72 2.52
CA ASN A 169 8.46 -12.81 1.78
C ASN A 169 9.08 -11.76 2.70
N GLN A 170 8.32 -11.16 3.64
CA GLN A 170 8.85 -10.20 4.62
C GLN A 170 9.99 -10.83 5.42
N ALA A 171 9.75 -12.00 6.03
CA ALA A 171 10.77 -12.70 6.80
C ALA A 171 12.01 -13.05 5.97
N ARG A 172 11.81 -13.46 4.72
CA ARG A 172 12.92 -13.80 3.81
C ARG A 172 13.72 -12.58 3.35
N MET A 173 13.04 -11.47 3.07
CA MET A 173 13.70 -10.21 2.68
C MET A 173 14.48 -9.63 3.85
N SER A 174 13.89 -9.59 5.06
CA SER A 174 14.58 -9.18 6.27
C SER A 174 15.84 -10.03 6.52
N ALA A 175 15.73 -11.36 6.43
CA ALA A 175 16.87 -12.27 6.54
C ALA A 175 17.97 -12.05 5.49
N LYS A 176 17.65 -11.43 4.35
CA LYS A 176 18.60 -11.03 3.31
C LYS A 176 19.16 -9.61 3.50
N GLY A 177 18.82 -8.95 4.59
CA GLY A 177 19.20 -7.57 4.86
C GLY A 177 18.45 -6.54 4.02
N ILE A 178 17.29 -6.88 3.48
CA ILE A 178 16.38 -5.93 2.81
C ILE A 178 15.40 -5.41 3.85
N PRO A 179 15.52 -4.15 4.31
CA PRO A 179 14.75 -3.63 5.42
C PRO A 179 13.25 -3.58 5.14
N GLN A 180 12.47 -3.90 6.16
CA GLN A 180 11.01 -3.91 6.14
C GLN A 180 10.50 -2.90 7.18
N ILE A 181 9.81 -1.85 6.75
CA ILE A 181 9.29 -0.78 7.62
C ILE A 181 7.78 -0.73 7.48
N ALA A 182 7.04 -0.79 8.57
CA ALA A 182 5.59 -0.61 8.59
C ALA A 182 5.17 0.66 9.30
N VAL A 183 4.17 1.34 8.74
CA VAL A 183 3.50 2.49 9.34
C VAL A 183 2.01 2.17 9.46
N VAL A 184 1.55 1.94 10.65
CA VAL A 184 0.16 1.61 10.97
C VAL A 184 -0.65 2.89 11.13
N MET A 185 -1.36 3.25 10.07
CA MET A 185 -2.11 4.50 9.95
C MET A 185 -3.63 4.30 10.06
N GLY A 186 -4.03 3.11 10.45
CA GLY A 186 -5.43 2.75 10.62
C GLY A 186 -5.60 1.31 11.07
N LEU A 187 -6.66 0.68 10.63
CA LEU A 187 -6.95 -0.70 10.99
C LEU A 187 -5.86 -1.65 10.50
N CYS A 188 -5.49 -2.59 11.34
CA CYS A 188 -4.58 -3.68 11.01
C CYS A 188 -5.12 -4.95 11.66
N THR A 189 -6.10 -5.57 10.98
CA THR A 189 -6.93 -6.61 11.57
C THR A 189 -6.65 -7.98 10.95
N ALA A 190 -6.76 -9.02 11.76
CA ALA A 190 -6.61 -10.43 11.39
C ALA A 190 -5.27 -10.69 10.69
N GLY A 191 -5.28 -11.23 9.47
CA GLY A 191 -4.05 -11.44 8.69
C GLY A 191 -3.26 -10.15 8.42
N GLY A 192 -3.93 -9.00 8.32
CA GLY A 192 -3.27 -7.70 8.18
C GLY A 192 -2.36 -7.32 9.35
N ALA A 193 -2.65 -7.81 10.56
CA ALA A 193 -1.85 -7.56 11.76
C ALA A 193 -0.43 -8.14 11.70
N TYR A 194 -0.21 -9.15 10.87
CA TYR A 194 1.13 -9.74 10.67
C TYR A 194 2.06 -8.81 9.89
N VAL A 195 1.53 -7.96 9.01
CA VAL A 195 2.38 -7.07 8.19
C VAL A 195 3.28 -6.19 9.07
N PRO A 196 2.76 -5.38 10.02
CA PRO A 196 3.64 -4.61 10.90
C PRO A 196 4.40 -5.47 11.90
N ALA A 197 3.80 -6.53 12.43
CA ALA A 197 4.44 -7.37 13.44
C ALA A 197 5.66 -8.15 12.92
N MET A 198 5.78 -8.31 11.60
CA MET A 198 6.92 -8.99 10.95
C MET A 198 7.90 -8.03 10.27
N CYS A 199 7.71 -6.74 10.41
CA CYS A 199 8.65 -5.74 9.92
C CYS A 199 9.82 -5.55 10.89
N ASP A 200 10.94 -5.05 10.38
CA ASP A 200 12.14 -4.71 11.17
C ASP A 200 11.91 -3.43 11.99
N VAL A 201 11.04 -2.55 11.49
CA VAL A 201 10.61 -1.32 12.16
C VAL A 201 9.10 -1.18 12.03
N SER A 202 8.42 -0.90 13.15
CA SER A 202 6.98 -0.69 13.19
C SER A 202 6.61 0.63 13.87
N ILE A 203 5.87 1.48 13.15
CA ILE A 203 5.41 2.80 13.60
C ILE A 203 3.90 2.75 13.68
N ILE A 204 3.28 3.26 14.76
CA ILE A 204 1.84 3.26 14.93
C ILE A 204 1.30 4.65 15.26
N VAL A 205 0.21 5.06 14.59
CA VAL A 205 -0.44 6.35 14.83
C VAL A 205 -1.42 6.24 15.99
N LYS A 206 -1.27 7.12 16.97
CA LYS A 206 -2.14 7.26 18.12
C LYS A 206 -3.61 7.40 17.74
N GLU A 207 -4.50 6.70 18.44
CA GLU A 207 -5.96 6.79 18.30
C GLU A 207 -6.50 6.48 16.88
N GLN A 208 -5.63 6.08 15.95
CA GLN A 208 -5.99 5.72 14.59
C GLN A 208 -5.48 4.32 14.23
N GLY A 209 -4.22 4.05 14.54
CA GLY A 209 -3.58 2.76 14.28
C GLY A 209 -4.00 1.71 15.30
N THR A 210 -4.38 0.54 14.81
CA THR A 210 -4.67 -0.61 15.68
C THR A 210 -4.09 -1.89 15.10
N ILE A 211 -3.54 -2.74 15.93
CA ILE A 211 -3.02 -4.06 15.55
C ILE A 211 -3.67 -5.10 16.45
N PHE A 212 -4.55 -5.95 15.90
CA PHE A 212 -5.15 -7.05 16.62
C PHE A 212 -5.62 -8.17 15.66
N LEU A 213 -5.62 -9.41 16.13
CA LEU A 213 -6.10 -10.54 15.35
C LEU A 213 -7.62 -10.59 15.28
N ALA A 214 -8.30 -10.16 16.35
CA ALA A 214 -9.74 -10.06 16.44
C ALA A 214 -10.12 -8.69 16.98
N GLY A 215 -10.98 -7.97 16.28
CA GLY A 215 -11.48 -6.67 16.74
C GLY A 215 -12.47 -6.78 17.92
N PRO A 216 -12.79 -5.65 18.59
CA PRO A 216 -13.68 -5.64 19.77
C PRO A 216 -15.00 -6.41 19.63
N PRO A 217 -15.73 -6.35 18.48
CA PRO A 217 -16.97 -7.13 18.33
C PRO A 217 -16.75 -8.64 18.40
N LEU A 218 -15.64 -9.13 17.86
CA LEU A 218 -15.33 -10.55 17.86
C LEU A 218 -14.83 -11.01 19.23
N VAL A 219 -14.06 -10.17 19.94
CA VAL A 219 -13.65 -10.43 21.33
C VAL A 219 -14.91 -10.55 22.22
N LYS A 220 -15.82 -9.58 22.12
CA LYS A 220 -17.10 -9.62 22.86
C LYS A 220 -17.92 -10.90 22.57
N ALA A 221 -17.98 -11.31 21.30
CA ALA A 221 -18.71 -12.53 20.92
C ALA A 221 -18.06 -13.80 21.46
N ALA A 222 -16.71 -13.84 21.53
CA ALA A 222 -15.96 -15.01 21.95
C ALA A 222 -15.81 -15.15 23.49
N THR A 223 -15.61 -14.04 24.18
CA THR A 223 -15.26 -14.03 25.62
C THR A 223 -16.28 -13.30 26.49
N GLY A 224 -17.18 -12.53 25.91
CA GLY A 224 -18.10 -11.62 26.62
C GLY A 224 -17.45 -10.31 27.10
N GLU A 225 -16.16 -10.12 26.86
CA GLU A 225 -15.41 -8.93 27.27
C GLU A 225 -15.74 -7.72 26.38
N GLU A 226 -15.99 -6.59 27.02
CA GLU A 226 -16.15 -5.29 26.33
C GLU A 226 -14.88 -4.49 26.44
N VAL A 227 -14.21 -4.26 25.32
CA VAL A 227 -12.94 -3.55 25.23
C VAL A 227 -12.98 -2.55 24.06
N SER A 228 -12.36 -1.38 24.23
CA SER A 228 -12.19 -0.45 23.10
C SER A 228 -11.11 -0.93 22.13
N ALA A 229 -11.11 -0.44 20.89
CA ALA A 229 -10.08 -0.78 19.92
C ALA A 229 -8.69 -0.29 20.39
N GLU A 230 -8.63 0.87 21.04
CA GLU A 230 -7.37 1.43 21.57
C GLU A 230 -6.82 0.59 22.74
N ASP A 231 -7.67 0.18 23.67
CA ASP A 231 -7.27 -0.67 24.80
C ASP A 231 -6.92 -2.09 24.39
N LEU A 232 -7.52 -2.57 23.29
CA LEU A 232 -7.26 -3.93 22.77
C LEU A 232 -5.93 -4.00 22.01
N GLY A 233 -5.62 -3.00 21.18
CA GLY A 233 -4.46 -3.05 20.31
C GLY A 233 -4.12 -1.71 19.67
N GLY A 234 -4.30 -0.62 20.37
CA GLY A 234 -3.88 0.73 19.96
C GLY A 234 -2.42 1.03 20.22
N ALA A 235 -2.03 2.27 19.93
CA ALA A 235 -0.64 2.72 20.00
C ALA A 235 -0.06 2.62 21.42
N ASP A 236 -0.82 2.98 22.45
CA ASP A 236 -0.36 2.87 23.83
C ASP A 236 -0.07 1.43 24.25
N VAL A 237 -0.92 0.49 23.85
CA VAL A 237 -0.72 -0.93 24.14
C VAL A 237 0.55 -1.44 23.47
N HIS A 238 0.74 -1.15 22.17
CA HIS A 238 1.82 -1.75 21.39
C HIS A 238 3.17 -1.07 21.61
N CYS A 239 3.23 0.22 21.89
CA CYS A 239 4.50 0.90 22.16
C CYS A 239 4.95 0.81 23.64
N ARG A 240 3.99 0.64 24.61
CA ARG A 240 4.32 0.74 26.03
C ARG A 240 4.20 -0.57 26.80
N THR A 241 3.39 -1.52 26.29
CA THR A 241 3.11 -2.77 27.02
C THR A 241 3.60 -3.99 26.26
N SER A 242 3.17 -4.18 25.01
CA SER A 242 3.49 -5.40 24.26
C SER A 242 4.83 -5.34 23.51
N GLY A 243 5.30 -4.14 23.15
CA GLY A 243 6.53 -3.97 22.37
C GLY A 243 6.41 -4.40 20.91
N VAL A 244 5.19 -4.52 20.37
CA VAL A 244 4.97 -4.88 18.95
C VAL A 244 5.25 -3.71 18.02
N ALA A 245 5.08 -2.47 18.48
CA ALA A 245 5.43 -1.28 17.74
C ALA A 245 6.59 -0.54 18.41
N ASP A 246 7.54 -0.07 17.59
CA ASP A 246 8.77 0.60 18.03
C ASP A 246 8.56 2.08 18.27
N TYR A 247 7.74 2.73 17.42
CA TYR A 247 7.57 4.18 17.43
C TYR A 247 6.10 4.58 17.52
N TYR A 248 5.86 5.55 18.42
CA TYR A 248 4.56 6.16 18.66
C TYR A 248 4.46 7.46 17.87
N ALA A 249 3.49 7.57 16.98
CA ALA A 249 3.26 8.77 16.18
C ALA A 249 1.96 9.47 16.58
N GLU A 250 2.00 10.81 16.65
CA GLU A 250 0.84 11.62 17.06
C GLU A 250 -0.23 11.76 15.97
N ASN A 251 0.16 11.66 14.69
CA ASN A 251 -0.71 11.77 13.53
C ASN A 251 -0.02 11.22 12.26
N ASP A 252 -0.73 11.22 11.12
CA ASP A 252 -0.22 10.72 9.84
C ASP A 252 1.09 11.41 9.42
N HIS A 253 1.21 12.74 9.54
CA HIS A 253 2.43 13.46 9.17
C HIS A 253 3.63 13.05 10.02
N HIS A 254 3.45 13.00 11.36
CA HIS A 254 4.51 12.57 12.27
C HIS A 254 4.92 11.11 12.00
N ALA A 255 3.98 10.23 11.67
CA ALA A 255 4.28 8.85 11.32
C ALA A 255 5.12 8.74 10.03
N LEU A 256 4.85 9.56 9.03
CA LEU A 256 5.61 9.62 7.79
C LEU A 256 7.01 10.22 8.01
N GLU A 257 7.15 11.21 8.87
CA GLU A 257 8.46 11.75 9.29
C GLU A 257 9.31 10.66 9.99
N LEU A 258 8.71 9.92 10.92
CA LEU A 258 9.37 8.78 11.58
C LEU A 258 9.77 7.69 10.58
N ALA A 259 8.93 7.41 9.57
CA ALA A 259 9.27 6.47 8.51
C ALA A 259 10.45 6.97 7.67
N ARG A 260 10.51 8.25 7.32
CA ARG A 260 11.66 8.87 6.64
C ARG A 260 12.92 8.76 7.49
N GLN A 261 12.83 9.04 8.79
CA GLN A 261 13.96 8.87 9.73
C GLN A 261 14.41 7.41 9.80
N ALA A 262 13.48 6.45 9.85
CA ALA A 262 13.82 5.03 9.82
C ALA A 262 14.58 4.67 8.52
N VAL A 263 14.14 5.18 7.36
CA VAL A 263 14.83 4.97 6.09
C VAL A 263 16.22 5.61 6.10
N SER A 264 16.39 6.83 6.62
CA SER A 264 17.68 7.52 6.69
C SER A 264 18.71 6.79 7.54
N GLN A 265 18.27 6.01 8.52
CA GLN A 265 19.13 5.23 9.42
C GLN A 265 19.47 3.85 8.87
N ILE A 266 18.85 3.43 7.76
CA ILE A 266 19.16 2.17 7.13
C ILE A 266 20.54 2.26 6.46
N ASN A 267 21.52 1.52 6.97
CA ASN A 267 22.80 1.36 6.30
C ASN A 267 22.69 0.29 5.18
N HIS A 268 21.75 0.49 4.27
CA HIS A 268 21.49 -0.42 3.17
C HIS A 268 22.16 0.08 1.90
N LEU A 269 23.26 -0.59 1.53
CA LEU A 269 23.94 -0.33 0.26
C LEU A 269 23.41 -1.30 -0.79
N LYS A 270 22.74 -0.76 -1.80
CA LYS A 270 22.31 -1.54 -2.96
C LYS A 270 23.55 -2.10 -3.66
N PRO A 271 23.65 -3.43 -3.86
CA PRO A 271 24.76 -4.01 -4.62
C PRO A 271 24.78 -3.43 -6.04
N VAL A 272 25.96 -3.04 -6.50
CA VAL A 272 26.18 -2.55 -7.87
C VAL A 272 26.23 -3.72 -8.85
#